data_7e784c2194db528e5d92ce613f03b158
#
_entry.id   7e784c2194db528e5d92ce613f03b158
#
_cell.length_a   1.000
_cell.length_b   1.000
_cell.length_c   1.000
_cell.angle_alpha   90.00
_cell.angle_beta   90.00
_cell.angle_gamma   90.00
#
_symmetry.space_group_name_H-M   'P 1'
#
loop_
_entity.id
_entity.type
_entity.pdbx_description
1 polymer ?
#
loop_
_entity_poly.entity_id
_entity_poly.type
_entity_poly.pdbx_seq_one_letter_code
_entity_poly.pdbx_strand_id
1 'polypeptide(L)'
;EKKTVDVERIRQDFPILQRQIDGRPLVYLDNAATTHKPRQVLETIQAFYTTHNANIHRSPHRLGQEATELYEQAHRNIARFIDAADWREIILVRNSTEAINVVAYSLLHGDNEHLRLAPGDEIVLTVMEHHSNLVPWQMMQKRGIKLHFADIDPDGTLDLAQLEALIGDRTKLVCCTHISNVLGTINPVREIGRMAHQAGALFLVEGPNMRQQVIG
;
A
#
# COMPACT_ATOMS: atom_id res chain seq x y z
N GLU A 1 -1.88 29.93 -5.66
CA GLU A 1 -3.30 29.91 -5.22
C GLU A 1 -3.66 28.49 -4.77
N LYS A 2 -4.04 28.32 -3.50
CA LYS A 2 -4.60 27.06 -3.02
C LYS A 2 -5.95 26.87 -3.72
N LYS A 3 -6.05 25.92 -4.65
CA LYS A 3 -7.35 25.51 -5.22
C LYS A 3 -8.24 25.04 -4.08
N THR A 4 -9.27 25.78 -3.79
CA THR A 4 -10.30 25.38 -2.82
C THR A 4 -10.99 24.12 -3.36
N VAL A 5 -10.96 23.04 -2.59
CA VAL A 5 -11.64 21.78 -2.95
C VAL A 5 -13.15 21.98 -2.77
N ASP A 6 -13.90 21.80 -3.83
CA ASP A 6 -15.37 21.83 -3.79
C ASP A 6 -15.90 20.51 -3.22
N VAL A 7 -16.06 20.48 -1.90
CA VAL A 7 -16.49 19.31 -1.15
C VAL A 7 -17.90 18.86 -1.56
N GLU A 8 -18.82 19.79 -1.78
CA GLU A 8 -20.21 19.46 -2.13
C GLU A 8 -20.29 18.81 -3.51
N ARG A 9 -19.52 19.29 -4.48
CA ARG A 9 -19.41 18.65 -5.79
C ARG A 9 -18.84 17.23 -5.68
N ILE A 10 -17.77 17.03 -4.89
CA ILE A 10 -17.17 15.70 -4.70
C ILE A 10 -18.16 14.75 -4.02
N ARG A 11 -18.91 15.22 -3.02
CA ARG A 11 -19.92 14.40 -2.32
C ARG A 11 -21.00 13.86 -3.27
N GLN A 12 -21.33 14.58 -4.34
CA GLN A 12 -22.32 14.14 -5.34
C GLN A 12 -21.85 12.91 -6.12
N ASP A 13 -20.55 12.69 -6.24
CA ASP A 13 -19.99 11.49 -6.88
C ASP A 13 -20.19 10.21 -6.06
N PHE A 14 -20.52 10.33 -4.76
CA PHE A 14 -20.70 9.19 -3.86
C PHE A 14 -22.19 8.98 -3.54
N PRO A 15 -22.89 8.03 -4.21
CA PRO A 15 -24.32 7.83 -4.03
C PRO A 15 -24.74 7.56 -2.58
N ILE A 16 -23.91 6.84 -1.83
CA ILE A 16 -24.21 6.49 -0.43
C ILE A 16 -24.26 7.73 0.48
N LEU A 17 -23.54 8.81 0.16
CA LEU A 17 -23.54 10.03 0.94
C LEU A 17 -24.83 10.86 0.76
N GLN A 18 -25.69 10.45 -0.19
CA GLN A 18 -27.04 11.05 -0.36
C GLN A 18 -28.07 10.46 0.62
N ARG A 19 -27.70 9.43 1.39
CA ARG A 19 -28.59 8.83 2.39
C ARG A 19 -28.81 9.78 3.57
N GLN A 20 -29.98 9.61 4.18
CA GLN A 20 -30.29 10.21 5.48
C GLN A 20 -30.38 9.11 6.54
N ILE A 21 -29.91 9.41 7.73
CA ILE A 21 -30.07 8.59 8.93
C ILE A 21 -30.84 9.43 9.94
N ASP A 22 -32.02 8.94 10.34
CA ASP A 22 -32.94 9.64 11.25
C ASP A 22 -33.25 11.10 10.82
N GLY A 23 -33.45 11.28 9.50
CA GLY A 23 -33.78 12.57 8.90
C GLY A 23 -32.59 13.55 8.79
N ARG A 24 -31.37 13.11 9.07
CA ARG A 24 -30.14 13.91 8.96
C ARG A 24 -29.24 13.37 7.85
N PRO A 25 -28.49 14.23 7.14
CA PRO A 25 -27.51 13.79 6.16
C PRO A 25 -26.49 12.83 6.79
N LEU A 26 -26.12 11.78 6.04
CA LEU A 26 -25.11 10.83 6.47
C LEU A 26 -23.75 11.54 6.71
N VAL A 27 -23.22 11.39 7.91
CA VAL A 27 -21.82 11.69 8.25
C VAL A 27 -21.08 10.37 8.41
N TYR A 28 -20.02 10.17 7.63
CA TYR A 28 -19.20 8.96 7.67
C TYR A 28 -17.74 9.33 7.86
N LEU A 29 -17.15 8.86 8.96
CA LEU A 29 -15.78 9.19 9.37
C LEU A 29 -14.87 7.94 9.49
N ASP A 30 -15.34 6.77 9.03
CA ASP A 30 -14.61 5.49 9.14
C ASP A 30 -13.97 5.06 7.81
N ASN A 31 -13.43 6.03 7.06
CA ASN A 31 -12.78 5.76 5.78
C ASN A 31 -11.47 4.96 5.92
N ALA A 32 -10.84 4.98 7.10
CA ALA A 32 -9.65 4.16 7.37
C ALA A 32 -9.96 2.67 7.32
N ALA A 33 -11.15 2.26 7.76
CA ALA A 33 -11.60 0.88 7.68
C ALA A 33 -12.22 0.54 6.30
N THR A 34 -13.08 1.40 5.76
CA THR A 34 -13.77 1.15 4.49
C THR A 34 -14.03 2.45 3.73
N THR A 35 -13.53 2.55 2.51
CA THR A 35 -13.78 3.68 1.61
C THR A 35 -14.98 3.40 0.72
N HIS A 36 -15.93 4.34 0.69
CA HIS A 36 -17.07 4.30 -0.24
C HIS A 36 -16.62 4.43 -1.69
N LYS A 37 -17.42 3.86 -2.59
CA LYS A 37 -17.13 3.86 -4.02
C LYS A 37 -17.86 5.03 -4.70
N PRO A 38 -17.14 5.85 -5.47
CA PRO A 38 -17.78 6.88 -6.29
C PRO A 38 -18.54 6.23 -7.46
N ARG A 39 -19.47 7.00 -8.03
CA ARG A 39 -20.31 6.58 -9.16
C ARG A 39 -19.50 6.02 -10.32
N GLN A 40 -18.39 6.65 -10.67
CA GLN A 40 -17.52 6.25 -11.78
C GLN A 40 -16.96 4.84 -11.57
N VAL A 41 -16.62 4.45 -10.35
CA VAL A 41 -16.15 3.09 -10.03
C VAL A 41 -17.30 2.08 -10.16
N LEU A 42 -18.50 2.42 -9.64
CA LEU A 42 -19.66 1.54 -9.72
C LEU A 42 -20.08 1.29 -11.17
N GLU A 43 -20.15 2.34 -11.99
CA GLU A 43 -20.48 2.26 -13.40
C GLU A 43 -19.44 1.48 -14.19
N THR A 44 -18.16 1.65 -13.89
CA THR A 44 -17.07 0.89 -14.54
C THR A 44 -17.18 -0.60 -14.25
N ILE A 45 -17.44 -0.98 -12.97
CA ILE A 45 -17.64 -2.38 -12.59
C ILE A 45 -18.85 -2.96 -13.32
N GLN A 46 -19.97 -2.24 -13.32
CA GLN A 46 -21.18 -2.67 -14.02
C GLN A 46 -20.94 -2.85 -15.53
N ALA A 47 -20.33 -1.85 -16.16
CA ALA A 47 -20.01 -1.89 -17.58
C ALA A 47 -19.10 -3.09 -17.93
N PHE A 48 -18.06 -3.34 -17.13
CA PHE A 48 -17.19 -4.48 -17.36
C PHE A 48 -17.95 -5.80 -17.34
N TYR A 49 -18.76 -6.05 -16.32
CA TYR A 49 -19.49 -7.31 -16.20
C TYR A 49 -20.60 -7.46 -17.24
N THR A 50 -21.17 -6.38 -17.75
CA THR A 50 -22.26 -6.44 -18.74
C THR A 50 -21.76 -6.46 -20.18
N THR A 51 -20.53 -6.01 -20.45
CA THR A 51 -20.07 -5.81 -21.85
C THR A 51 -18.72 -6.45 -22.18
N HIS A 52 -17.81 -6.64 -21.21
CA HIS A 52 -16.41 -7.05 -21.48
C HIS A 52 -15.97 -8.28 -20.68
N ASN A 53 -16.82 -8.88 -19.86
CA ASN A 53 -16.43 -9.97 -18.95
C ASN A 53 -16.00 -11.22 -19.73
N ALA A 54 -14.69 -11.38 -19.89
CA ALA A 54 -14.07 -12.54 -20.52
C ALA A 54 -12.73 -12.88 -19.85
N ASN A 55 -12.23 -14.09 -20.15
CA ASN A 55 -10.89 -14.48 -19.71
C ASN A 55 -9.82 -13.63 -20.42
N ILE A 56 -8.86 -13.12 -19.64
CA ILE A 56 -7.77 -12.27 -20.14
C ILE A 56 -6.59 -13.09 -20.68
N HIS A 57 -5.69 -12.45 -21.43
CA HIS A 57 -4.40 -12.92 -21.99
C HIS A 57 -4.51 -13.98 -23.10
N ARG A 58 -5.07 -15.16 -22.87
CA ARG A 58 -4.98 -16.29 -23.81
C ARG A 58 -6.26 -16.55 -24.60
N SER A 59 -7.20 -15.61 -24.59
CA SER A 59 -8.45 -15.75 -25.32
C SER A 59 -8.30 -15.30 -26.78
N PRO A 60 -8.54 -16.19 -27.76
CA PRO A 60 -8.37 -15.83 -29.18
C PRO A 60 -9.55 -15.03 -29.76
N HIS A 61 -10.66 -14.94 -29.04
CA HIS A 61 -11.85 -14.24 -29.49
C HIS A 61 -11.83 -12.76 -29.06
N ARG A 62 -12.57 -11.94 -29.81
CA ARG A 62 -12.59 -10.48 -29.66
C ARG A 62 -12.86 -10.00 -28.23
N LEU A 63 -13.85 -10.59 -27.56
CA LEU A 63 -14.21 -10.20 -26.18
C LEU A 63 -13.05 -10.39 -25.20
N GLY A 64 -12.27 -11.47 -25.35
CA GLY A 64 -11.09 -11.70 -24.52
C GLY A 64 -9.94 -10.73 -24.83
N GLN A 65 -9.82 -10.29 -26.07
CA GLN A 65 -8.87 -9.23 -26.44
C GLN A 65 -9.25 -7.89 -25.81
N GLU A 66 -10.52 -7.49 -25.91
CA GLU A 66 -11.04 -6.27 -25.27
C GLU A 66 -10.85 -6.30 -23.75
N ALA A 67 -11.14 -7.42 -23.10
CA ALA A 67 -10.92 -7.57 -21.65
C ALA A 67 -9.43 -7.48 -21.30
N THR A 68 -8.54 -8.03 -22.12
CA THR A 68 -7.08 -7.94 -21.92
C THR A 68 -6.59 -6.50 -22.07
N GLU A 69 -7.05 -5.77 -23.07
CA GLU A 69 -6.70 -4.36 -23.28
C GLU A 69 -7.12 -3.49 -22.07
N LEU A 70 -8.33 -3.71 -21.55
CA LEU A 70 -8.81 -3.00 -20.34
C LEU A 70 -7.96 -3.32 -19.10
N TYR A 71 -7.60 -4.59 -18.93
CA TYR A 71 -6.75 -5.03 -17.83
C TYR A 71 -5.36 -4.39 -17.88
N GLU A 72 -4.69 -4.45 -19.04
CA GLU A 72 -3.38 -3.83 -19.22
C GLU A 72 -3.43 -2.31 -19.08
N GLN A 73 -4.50 -1.67 -19.57
CA GLN A 73 -4.68 -0.23 -19.44
C GLN A 73 -4.84 0.18 -17.96
N ALA A 74 -5.53 -0.65 -17.17
CA ALA A 74 -5.66 -0.40 -15.73
C ALA A 74 -4.28 -0.44 -15.04
N HIS A 75 -3.43 -1.43 -15.34
CA HIS A 75 -2.06 -1.50 -14.82
C HIS A 75 -1.22 -0.29 -15.22
N ARG A 76 -1.26 0.11 -16.51
CA ARG A 76 -0.55 1.31 -16.99
C ARG A 76 -1.04 2.59 -16.32
N ASN A 77 -2.34 2.70 -16.04
CA ASN A 77 -2.90 3.85 -15.33
C ASN A 77 -2.40 3.92 -13.88
N ILE A 78 -2.36 2.78 -13.18
CA ILE A 78 -1.85 2.70 -11.82
C ILE A 78 -0.35 3.02 -11.79
N ALA A 79 0.44 2.42 -12.70
CA ALA A 79 1.87 2.69 -12.80
C ALA A 79 2.15 4.19 -12.97
N ARG A 80 1.45 4.87 -13.88
CA ARG A 80 1.56 6.33 -14.04
C ARG A 80 1.12 7.11 -12.80
N PHE A 81 0.12 6.61 -12.10
CA PHE A 81 -0.39 7.28 -10.89
C PHE A 81 0.61 7.25 -9.74
N ILE A 82 1.36 6.16 -9.58
CA ILE A 82 2.37 5.99 -8.52
C ILE A 82 3.80 6.26 -8.99
N ASP A 83 3.97 6.68 -10.26
CA ASP A 83 5.28 6.96 -10.89
C ASP A 83 6.21 5.72 -10.93
N ALA A 84 5.63 4.54 -11.13
CA ALA A 84 6.40 3.31 -11.35
C ALA A 84 7.07 3.34 -12.73
N ALA A 85 8.29 2.81 -12.82
CA ALA A 85 9.08 2.80 -14.06
C ALA A 85 8.46 1.89 -15.14
N ASP A 86 7.84 0.79 -14.73
CA ASP A 86 7.18 -0.16 -15.63
C ASP A 86 5.84 -0.63 -15.03
N TRP A 87 4.82 -0.81 -15.87
CA TRP A 87 3.51 -1.31 -15.44
C TRP A 87 3.57 -2.76 -14.92
N ARG A 88 4.60 -3.52 -15.28
CA ARG A 88 4.85 -4.87 -14.77
C ARG A 88 5.27 -4.92 -13.30
N GLU A 89 5.65 -3.78 -12.72
CA GLU A 89 5.89 -3.64 -11.28
C GLU A 89 4.58 -3.62 -10.47
N ILE A 90 3.43 -3.50 -11.15
CA ILE A 90 2.13 -3.43 -10.50
C ILE A 90 1.57 -4.84 -10.30
N ILE A 91 1.36 -5.22 -9.05
CA ILE A 91 0.69 -6.46 -8.67
C ILE A 91 -0.62 -6.10 -7.96
N LEU A 92 -1.74 -6.47 -8.59
CA LEU A 92 -3.07 -6.22 -8.02
C LEU A 92 -3.46 -7.35 -7.07
N VAL A 93 -3.74 -7.00 -5.83
CA VAL A 93 -4.15 -7.91 -4.76
C VAL A 93 -5.41 -7.37 -4.07
N ARG A 94 -6.04 -8.17 -3.21
CA ARG A 94 -7.32 -7.80 -2.58
C ARG A 94 -7.21 -6.73 -1.50
N ASN A 95 -6.06 -6.68 -0.80
CA ASN A 95 -5.83 -5.76 0.32
C ASN A 95 -4.34 -5.72 0.70
N SER A 96 -3.96 -4.79 1.60
CA SER A 96 -2.59 -4.65 2.10
C SER A 96 -2.08 -5.92 2.80
N THR A 97 -2.94 -6.65 3.52
CA THR A 97 -2.54 -7.89 4.18
C THR A 97 -2.05 -8.93 3.16
N GLU A 98 -2.76 -9.10 2.05
CA GLU A 98 -2.31 -10.00 0.98
C GLU A 98 -1.02 -9.50 0.33
N ALA A 99 -0.92 -8.20 0.05
CA ALA A 99 0.27 -7.58 -0.54
C ALA A 99 1.52 -7.86 0.30
N ILE A 100 1.45 -7.57 1.60
CA ILE A 100 2.59 -7.76 2.51
C ILE A 100 2.93 -9.25 2.67
N ASN A 101 1.93 -10.14 2.73
CA ASN A 101 2.20 -11.57 2.77
C ASN A 101 2.85 -12.10 1.48
N VAL A 102 2.50 -11.57 0.30
CA VAL A 102 3.18 -11.89 -0.96
C VAL A 102 4.64 -11.47 -0.90
N VAL A 103 4.94 -10.25 -0.44
CA VAL A 103 6.31 -9.77 -0.26
C VAL A 103 7.06 -10.65 0.75
N ALA A 104 6.46 -10.90 1.90
CA ALA A 104 7.04 -11.71 2.96
C ALA A 104 7.36 -13.13 2.48
N TYR A 105 6.44 -13.77 1.75
CA TYR A 105 6.66 -15.08 1.15
C TYR A 105 7.78 -15.05 0.11
N SER A 106 7.82 -14.03 -0.74
CA SER A 106 8.84 -13.87 -1.78
C SER A 106 10.24 -13.65 -1.20
N LEU A 107 10.36 -12.86 -0.12
CA LEU A 107 11.62 -12.65 0.58
C LEU A 107 12.10 -13.91 1.32
N LEU A 108 11.20 -14.81 1.65
CA LEU A 108 11.56 -16.04 2.38
C LEU A 108 11.86 -17.22 1.45
N HIS A 109 11.21 -17.28 0.28
CA HIS A 109 11.23 -18.45 -0.61
C HIS A 109 11.68 -18.12 -2.05
N GLY A 110 11.90 -16.84 -2.37
CA GLY A 110 12.32 -16.45 -3.71
C GLY A 110 13.70 -16.97 -4.11
N ASP A 111 13.89 -17.13 -5.41
CA ASP A 111 15.15 -17.63 -5.99
C ASP A 111 16.28 -16.60 -6.00
N ASN A 112 15.95 -15.32 -5.77
CA ASN A 112 16.97 -14.26 -5.69
C ASN A 112 17.65 -14.29 -4.32
N GLU A 113 18.83 -14.87 -4.27
CA GLU A 113 19.61 -15.02 -3.03
C GLU A 113 19.97 -13.70 -2.37
N HIS A 114 20.12 -12.61 -3.14
CA HIS A 114 20.44 -11.28 -2.59
C HIS A 114 19.27 -10.67 -1.81
N LEU A 115 18.04 -11.00 -2.20
CA LEU A 115 16.82 -10.50 -1.56
C LEU A 115 16.28 -11.46 -0.50
N ARG A 116 16.69 -12.74 -0.55
CA ARG A 116 16.19 -13.76 0.35
C ARG A 116 16.65 -13.54 1.79
N LEU A 117 15.70 -13.59 2.72
CA LEU A 117 15.96 -13.51 4.15
C LEU A 117 16.58 -14.82 4.69
N ALA A 118 17.63 -14.69 5.49
CA ALA A 118 18.35 -15.76 6.14
C ALA A 118 18.39 -15.59 7.66
N PRO A 119 18.61 -16.66 8.45
CA PRO A 119 18.75 -16.56 9.89
C PRO A 119 19.83 -15.54 10.29
N GLY A 120 19.47 -14.62 11.18
CA GLY A 120 20.32 -13.53 11.63
C GLY A 120 20.15 -12.22 10.86
N ASP A 121 19.39 -12.21 9.76
CA ASP A 121 18.97 -10.96 9.10
C ASP A 121 17.97 -10.21 9.97
N GLU A 122 17.91 -8.91 9.77
CA GLU A 122 17.15 -7.98 10.61
C GLU A 122 16.13 -7.22 9.78
N ILE A 123 14.94 -7.03 10.39
CA ILE A 123 13.87 -6.18 9.85
C ILE A 123 13.61 -5.10 10.88
N VAL A 124 13.61 -3.85 10.43
CA VAL A 124 13.29 -2.68 11.25
C VAL A 124 11.86 -2.24 10.93
N LEU A 125 11.05 -2.07 11.97
CA LEU A 125 9.65 -1.61 11.89
C LEU A 125 9.45 -0.39 12.80
N THR A 126 8.32 0.29 12.63
CA THR A 126 7.86 1.25 13.62
C THR A 126 6.82 0.63 14.56
N VAL A 127 6.66 1.19 15.76
CA VAL A 127 5.56 0.79 16.66
C VAL A 127 4.18 1.22 16.15
N MET A 128 4.13 2.05 15.12
CA MET A 128 2.89 2.52 14.48
C MET A 128 2.30 1.55 13.45
N GLU A 129 2.98 0.42 13.17
CA GLU A 129 2.57 -0.47 12.09
C GLU A 129 1.21 -1.09 12.35
N HIS A 130 0.39 -1.15 11.29
CA HIS A 130 -0.82 -1.94 11.31
C HIS A 130 -0.48 -3.44 11.39
N HIS A 131 -1.35 -4.25 11.98
CA HIS A 131 -1.11 -5.71 12.11
C HIS A 131 -0.77 -6.41 10.77
N SER A 132 -1.27 -5.90 9.65
CA SER A 132 -0.92 -6.41 8.31
C SER A 132 0.58 -6.32 8.02
N ASN A 133 1.24 -5.25 8.53
CA ASN A 133 2.68 -5.01 8.37
C ASN A 133 3.49 -5.38 9.63
N LEU A 134 2.92 -6.11 10.54
CA LEU A 134 3.59 -6.59 11.75
C LEU A 134 3.63 -8.11 11.82
N VAL A 135 2.46 -8.75 11.72
CA VAL A 135 2.30 -10.20 11.98
C VAL A 135 3.11 -11.08 11.02
N PRO A 136 3.19 -10.81 9.69
CA PRO A 136 3.99 -11.62 8.79
C PRO A 136 5.47 -11.68 9.19
N TRP A 137 6.02 -10.55 9.65
CA TRP A 137 7.40 -10.46 10.09
C TRP A 137 7.63 -11.15 11.44
N GLN A 138 6.69 -11.04 12.38
CA GLN A 138 6.75 -11.77 13.64
C GLN A 138 6.79 -13.30 13.42
N MET A 139 6.06 -13.80 12.43
CA MET A 139 6.12 -15.23 12.09
C MET A 139 7.50 -15.68 11.62
N MET A 140 8.28 -14.78 11.04
CA MET A 140 9.64 -15.08 10.57
C MET A 140 10.67 -15.18 11.69
N GLN A 141 10.38 -14.66 12.89
CA GLN A 141 11.28 -14.82 14.05
C GLN A 141 11.56 -16.30 14.37
N LYS A 142 10.60 -17.19 14.12
CA LYS A 142 10.78 -18.65 14.25
C LYS A 142 11.84 -19.22 13.29
N ARG A 143 12.23 -18.46 12.28
CA ARG A 143 13.27 -18.79 11.30
C ARG A 143 14.58 -18.05 11.55
N GLY A 144 14.71 -17.41 12.70
CA GLY A 144 15.93 -16.70 13.12
C GLY A 144 16.04 -15.26 12.60
N ILE A 145 14.99 -14.70 11.99
CA ILE A 145 14.94 -13.28 11.63
C ILE A 145 14.72 -12.45 12.90
N LYS A 146 15.45 -11.37 13.03
CA LYS A 146 15.32 -10.45 14.17
C LYS A 146 14.47 -9.26 13.78
N LEU A 147 13.61 -8.82 14.71
CA LEU A 147 12.79 -7.62 14.55
C LEU A 147 13.23 -6.53 15.52
N HIS A 148 13.39 -5.34 15.00
CA HIS A 148 13.66 -4.13 15.75
C HIS A 148 12.51 -3.14 15.55
N PHE A 149 12.19 -2.38 16.58
CA PHE A 149 11.07 -1.44 16.56
C PHE A 149 11.53 -0.05 16.94
N ALA A 150 11.33 0.91 16.05
CA ALA A 150 11.50 2.32 16.36
C ALA A 150 10.25 2.85 17.06
N ASP A 151 10.45 3.58 18.13
CA ASP A 151 9.41 4.14 18.99
C ASP A 151 8.91 5.48 18.45
N ILE A 152 7.96 6.07 19.15
CA ILE A 152 7.38 7.39 18.87
C ILE A 152 7.69 8.34 20.01
N ASP A 153 7.82 9.62 19.68
CA ASP A 153 7.90 10.69 20.63
C ASP A 153 6.56 10.94 21.33
N PRO A 154 6.53 11.64 22.47
CA PRO A 154 5.30 11.92 23.21
C PRO A 154 4.22 12.69 22.43
N ASP A 155 4.59 13.38 21.34
CA ASP A 155 3.67 14.07 20.43
C ASP A 155 3.11 13.17 19.34
N GLY A 156 3.49 11.88 19.31
CA GLY A 156 3.05 10.89 18.35
C GLY A 156 3.81 10.90 17.01
N THR A 157 4.92 11.63 16.91
CA THR A 157 5.84 11.55 15.78
C THR A 157 6.83 10.39 15.93
N LEU A 158 7.38 9.90 14.80
CA LEU A 158 8.35 8.81 14.82
C LEU A 158 9.72 9.33 15.30
N ASP A 159 10.35 8.64 16.23
CA ASP A 159 11.76 8.89 16.62
C ASP A 159 12.69 8.44 15.48
N LEU A 160 13.01 9.38 14.61
CA LEU A 160 13.88 9.13 13.45
C LEU A 160 15.33 8.84 13.85
N ALA A 161 15.80 9.39 14.96
CA ALA A 161 17.16 9.14 15.43
C ALA A 161 17.29 7.69 15.92
N GLN A 162 16.28 7.20 16.66
CA GLN A 162 16.23 5.80 17.05
C GLN A 162 16.09 4.89 15.82
N LEU A 163 15.23 5.23 14.86
CA LEU A 163 15.09 4.46 13.63
C LEU A 163 16.43 4.32 12.90
N GLU A 164 17.15 5.41 12.72
CA GLU A 164 18.48 5.42 12.07
C GLU A 164 19.48 4.55 12.83
N ALA A 165 19.48 4.62 14.16
CA ALA A 165 20.37 3.81 15.00
C ALA A 165 20.05 2.31 14.96
N LEU A 166 18.82 1.91 14.63
CA LEU A 166 18.41 0.51 14.49
C LEU A 166 18.79 -0.08 13.12
N ILE A 167 19.05 0.75 12.11
CA ILE A 167 19.42 0.31 10.76
C ILE A 167 20.93 0.02 10.73
N GLY A 168 21.31 -1.21 10.43
CA GLY A 168 22.71 -1.65 10.39
C GLY A 168 23.00 -2.61 9.25
N ASP A 169 24.21 -3.15 9.22
CA ASP A 169 24.74 -4.02 8.14
C ASP A 169 23.91 -5.30 7.92
N ARG A 170 23.15 -5.73 8.91
CA ARG A 170 22.27 -6.90 8.84
C ARG A 170 20.82 -6.56 8.50
N THR A 171 20.49 -5.29 8.42
CA THR A 171 19.14 -4.86 8.05
C THR A 171 18.88 -5.17 6.58
N LYS A 172 17.90 -6.02 6.33
CA LYS A 172 17.46 -6.40 4.97
C LYS A 172 16.21 -5.67 4.53
N LEU A 173 15.39 -5.25 5.49
CA LEU A 173 14.13 -4.60 5.22
C LEU A 173 13.83 -3.57 6.30
N VAL A 174 13.38 -2.40 5.87
CA VAL A 174 12.77 -1.38 6.72
C VAL A 174 11.31 -1.25 6.33
N CYS A 175 10.41 -1.33 7.29
CA CYS A 175 8.97 -1.18 7.07
C CYS A 175 8.44 0.06 7.79
N CYS A 176 7.61 0.84 7.09
CA CYS A 176 7.01 2.02 7.68
C CYS A 176 5.60 2.24 7.12
N THR A 177 4.62 2.52 7.99
CA THR A 177 3.34 3.07 7.54
C THR A 177 3.53 4.53 7.12
N HIS A 178 2.93 4.93 5.98
CA HIS A 178 3.00 6.33 5.53
C HIS A 178 2.15 7.25 6.42
N ILE A 179 0.93 6.82 6.71
CA ILE A 179 0.01 7.56 7.59
C ILE A 179 -0.56 6.58 8.59
N SER A 180 -0.30 6.82 9.88
CA SER A 180 -0.84 5.97 10.94
C SER A 180 -2.38 6.02 10.94
N ASN A 181 -3.02 4.88 10.86
CA ASN A 181 -4.48 4.76 10.95
C ASN A 181 -5.02 5.05 12.36
N VAL A 182 -4.16 5.03 13.37
CA VAL A 182 -4.51 5.29 14.78
C VAL A 182 -4.21 6.74 15.16
N LEU A 183 -2.98 7.21 14.87
CA LEU A 183 -2.50 8.52 15.30
C LEU A 183 -2.77 9.62 14.27
N GLY A 184 -2.91 9.26 12.99
CA GLY A 184 -3.00 10.22 11.89
C GLY A 184 -1.64 10.87 11.54
N THR A 185 -0.56 10.48 12.22
CA THR A 185 0.79 10.95 11.96
C THR A 185 1.22 10.59 10.54
N ILE A 186 1.77 11.56 9.82
CA ILE A 186 2.34 11.39 8.47
C ILE A 186 3.84 11.20 8.64
N ASN A 187 4.33 10.01 8.34
CA ASN A 187 5.75 9.69 8.45
C ASN A 187 6.55 10.23 7.25
N PRO A 188 7.80 10.67 7.46
CA PRO A 188 8.66 11.20 6.40
C PRO A 188 9.30 10.06 5.58
N VAL A 189 8.46 9.32 4.84
CA VAL A 189 8.84 8.07 4.12
C VAL A 189 10.01 8.26 3.15
N ARG A 190 10.20 9.47 2.58
CA ARG A 190 11.36 9.76 1.72
C ARG A 190 12.67 9.72 2.51
N GLU A 191 12.69 10.26 3.70
CA GLU A 191 13.86 10.27 4.57
C GLU A 191 14.17 8.87 5.09
N ILE A 192 13.15 8.15 5.53
CA ILE A 192 13.28 6.75 5.97
C ILE A 192 13.78 5.86 4.84
N GLY A 193 13.24 6.01 3.63
CA GLY A 193 13.70 5.28 2.44
C GLY A 193 15.17 5.55 2.13
N ARG A 194 15.61 6.81 2.24
CA ARG A 194 17.03 7.15 2.07
C ARG A 194 17.92 6.44 3.10
N MET A 195 17.53 6.41 4.37
CA MET A 195 18.28 5.68 5.42
C MET A 195 18.36 4.19 5.11
N ALA A 196 17.24 3.56 4.73
CA ALA A 196 17.19 2.15 4.36
C ALA A 196 18.11 1.83 3.18
N HIS A 197 18.02 2.60 2.10
CA HIS A 197 18.84 2.38 0.90
C HIS A 197 20.33 2.64 1.12
N GLN A 198 20.70 3.59 1.97
CA GLN A 198 22.11 3.81 2.34
C GLN A 198 22.72 2.60 3.06
N ALA A 199 21.93 1.84 3.79
CA ALA A 199 22.35 0.57 4.43
C ALA A 199 22.20 -0.64 3.49
N GLY A 200 21.77 -0.46 2.24
CA GLY A 200 21.52 -1.54 1.29
C GLY A 200 20.25 -2.36 1.59
N ALA A 201 19.38 -1.86 2.46
CA ALA A 201 18.12 -2.51 2.81
C ALA A 201 17.00 -2.15 1.84
N LEU A 202 16.03 -3.07 1.68
CA LEU A 202 14.77 -2.77 1.02
C LEU A 202 13.91 -1.86 1.90
N PHE A 203 13.05 -1.07 1.27
CA PHE A 203 12.10 -0.23 1.98
C PHE A 203 10.66 -0.56 1.58
N LEU A 204 9.83 -0.95 2.55
CA LEU A 204 8.42 -1.24 2.38
C LEU A 204 7.59 -0.14 3.04
N VAL A 205 6.75 0.51 2.25
CA VAL A 205 5.80 1.51 2.75
C VAL A 205 4.38 0.98 2.66
N GLU A 206 3.69 0.92 3.81
CA GLU A 206 2.26 0.68 3.84
C GLU A 206 1.51 2.01 3.81
N GLY A 207 0.64 2.21 2.82
CA GLY A 207 -0.13 3.45 2.75
C GLY A 207 -1.34 3.38 1.85
N PRO A 208 -2.54 3.70 2.36
CA PRO A 208 -3.76 3.71 1.54
C PRO A 208 -3.81 4.87 0.54
N ASN A 209 -2.91 5.85 0.61
CA ASN A 209 -2.95 7.09 -0.18
C ASN A 209 -1.60 7.48 -0.77
N MET A 210 -0.81 6.52 -1.22
CA MET A 210 0.50 6.83 -1.83
C MET A 210 0.33 7.50 -3.19
N ARG A 211 0.22 8.81 -3.19
CA ARG A 211 0.56 9.65 -4.33
C ARG A 211 1.98 10.18 -4.08
N GLN A 212 2.94 9.75 -4.88
CA GLN A 212 4.28 10.34 -5.00
C GLN A 212 5.45 9.79 -4.19
N GLN A 213 5.49 8.63 -3.61
CA GLN A 213 6.72 8.23 -2.92
C GLN A 213 6.98 6.70 -2.88
N VAL A 214 6.74 5.97 -3.94
CA VAL A 214 7.48 4.73 -4.14
C VAL A 214 8.80 5.12 -4.79
N ILE A 215 9.86 5.11 -4.01
CA ILE A 215 11.21 5.31 -4.49
C ILE A 215 11.84 3.92 -4.53
N GLY A 216 12.07 3.44 -5.75
CA GLY A 216 12.89 2.26 -6.01
C GLY A 216 14.34 2.50 -5.64
#